data_1dc572ebacbfd055c252176811dc5034
#
_entry.id   1dc572ebacbfd055c252176811dc5034
#
_cell.length_a   1.000
_cell.length_b   1.000
_cell.length_c   1.000
_cell.angle_alpha   90.00
_cell.angle_beta   90.00
_cell.angle_gamma   90.00
#
_symmetry.space_group_name_H-M   'P 1'
#
loop_
_entity.id
_entity.type
_entity.pdbx_description
1 polymer ?
#
loop_
_entity_poly.entity_id
_entity_poly.type
_entity_poly.pdbx_seq_one_letter_code
_entity_poly.pdbx_strand_id
1 'polypeptide(L)'
;MEETKRRSLKPLRRLLPYVLRYRVLAIGAGISLVAAAATTLTLPLAVRRMIDHGFSSSDSTFIANYFSMLVVLAAVLAAASAARYYFVITLGERVVADFRRDVFSHVTTLSPAFFDTVQSGEIVSRLTADTTQIKSAVGATASVALRNIILGLGAVGMMIVTSPKLSGLVIVAIPVIVLPLVAFGRSVRRKSRMAQDTLAEASAYASEQIGAIRTLQAFTNETLVTGRFARSVEAAFEAARSSVFARALLTFFAIFTIFASVVAVLWFGSRDVLSGEISPGTLGQFLLYSVFAAGALGALSEVWGELSQAAGAAERLTELLAETPAVARPADPKPLPKKPAGSVEFRDVFFSYPSRPDLPALHGLSFSARPGERIAVVGPSGAGKSTIFSLILRFYDPQSGTVLVDGVDTATADPAELRARIAIVPQDVTVFAATASDNIGFGRPGASVGEIEAAARDAFADEFIRKLPDGYETQVGERGVTLSGGQRQRIAIARAILRDAPILLLDEATSALDAESESAVQTALERLMQGRTTIVIAHRLATVLKADRILVMDGGRIVEQGTHDSLVAQGGLYARLAELQFADGKVTGFSRAAE
;
A
#
# COMPACT_ATOMS: atom_id res chain seq x y z
N MET A 1 13.86 2.85 24.45
CA MET A 1 14.77 1.69 24.25
C MET A 1 13.91 0.57 23.67
N GLU A 2 13.70 0.59 22.35
CA GLU A 2 13.08 -0.56 21.66
C GLU A 2 14.10 -1.69 21.61
N GLU A 3 13.78 -2.78 22.27
CA GLU A 3 14.48 -4.05 22.09
C GLU A 3 14.61 -4.35 20.60
N THR A 4 15.82 -4.50 20.13
CA THR A 4 16.15 -5.02 18.80
C THR A 4 15.54 -6.42 18.68
N LYS A 5 14.25 -6.50 18.32
CA LYS A 5 13.61 -7.77 17.93
C LYS A 5 14.52 -8.44 16.91
N ARG A 6 15.13 -9.57 17.27
CA ARG A 6 15.90 -10.40 16.34
C ARG A 6 15.03 -10.60 15.11
N ARG A 7 15.47 -10.06 13.97
CA ARG A 7 14.75 -10.18 12.70
C ARG A 7 14.55 -11.65 12.39
N SER A 8 13.33 -12.12 12.61
CA SER A 8 12.93 -13.51 12.39
C SER A 8 12.51 -13.69 10.94
N LEU A 9 12.94 -14.78 10.29
CA LEU A 9 12.46 -15.15 8.95
C LEU A 9 11.08 -15.85 8.99
N LYS A 10 10.47 -16.00 10.18
CA LYS A 10 9.15 -16.64 10.34
C LYS A 10 8.04 -16.05 9.45
N PRO A 11 7.96 -14.72 9.22
CA PRO A 11 6.93 -14.15 8.35
C PRO A 11 6.96 -14.69 6.92
N LEU A 12 8.15 -15.02 6.38
CA LEU A 12 8.28 -15.60 5.05
C LEU A 12 7.60 -16.97 4.91
N ARG A 13 7.43 -17.70 6.02
CA ARG A 13 6.71 -18.99 6.00
C ARG A 13 5.25 -18.82 5.59
N ARG A 14 4.65 -17.67 5.82
CA ARG A 14 3.28 -17.36 5.40
C ARG A 14 3.12 -17.25 3.88
N LEU A 15 4.22 -17.08 3.14
CA LEU A 15 4.25 -17.10 1.68
C LEU A 15 4.29 -18.51 1.09
N LEU A 16 4.61 -19.52 1.91
CA LEU A 16 4.73 -20.92 1.46
C LEU A 16 3.46 -21.46 0.77
N PRO A 17 2.23 -21.21 1.27
CA PRO A 17 1.01 -21.64 0.57
C PRO A 17 0.90 -21.09 -0.85
N TYR A 18 1.33 -19.84 -1.09
CA TYR A 18 1.34 -19.23 -2.42
C TYR A 18 2.36 -19.90 -3.35
N VAL A 19 3.55 -20.21 -2.85
CA VAL A 19 4.58 -20.96 -3.60
C VAL A 19 4.09 -22.36 -3.97
N LEU A 20 3.47 -23.07 -3.01
CA LEU A 20 2.97 -24.43 -3.19
C LEU A 20 1.78 -24.52 -4.18
N ARG A 21 1.11 -23.43 -4.46
CA ARG A 21 0.07 -23.34 -5.49
C ARG A 21 0.66 -23.58 -6.88
N TYR A 22 1.92 -23.22 -7.11
CA TYR A 22 2.64 -23.32 -8.40
C TYR A 22 3.73 -24.40 -8.40
N ARG A 23 3.37 -25.63 -8.02
CA ARG A 23 4.31 -26.77 -7.81
C ARG A 23 5.19 -27.04 -9.04
N VAL A 24 4.64 -26.95 -10.25
CA VAL A 24 5.39 -27.21 -11.50
C VAL A 24 6.54 -26.22 -11.66
N LEU A 25 6.29 -24.93 -11.43
CA LEU A 25 7.33 -23.89 -11.48
C LEU A 25 8.38 -24.09 -10.39
N ALA A 26 7.96 -24.43 -9.16
CA ALA A 26 8.86 -24.67 -8.04
C ALA A 26 9.76 -25.90 -8.26
N ILE A 27 9.20 -27.01 -8.77
CA ILE A 27 9.96 -28.22 -9.10
C ILE A 27 10.93 -27.95 -10.27
N GLY A 28 10.46 -27.30 -11.34
CA GLY A 28 11.31 -26.91 -12.46
C GLY A 28 12.47 -26.01 -12.04
N ALA A 29 12.22 -25.05 -11.15
CA ALA A 29 13.26 -24.20 -10.55
C ALA A 29 14.28 -25.03 -9.76
N GLY A 30 13.82 -25.97 -8.92
CA GLY A 30 14.66 -26.85 -8.12
C GLY A 30 15.55 -27.74 -8.97
N ILE A 31 14.98 -28.44 -9.97
CA ILE A 31 15.73 -29.31 -10.87
C ILE A 31 16.80 -28.52 -11.64
N SER A 32 16.42 -27.39 -12.24
CA SER A 32 17.33 -26.54 -13.00
C SER A 32 18.44 -25.95 -12.11
N LEU A 33 18.14 -25.64 -10.85
CA LEU A 33 19.09 -25.14 -9.87
C LEU A 33 20.13 -26.20 -9.52
N VAL A 34 19.67 -27.42 -9.22
CA VAL A 34 20.57 -28.56 -8.89
C VAL A 34 21.44 -28.90 -10.10
N ALA A 35 20.87 -28.94 -11.30
CA ALA A 35 21.62 -29.19 -12.53
C ALA A 35 22.72 -28.12 -12.76
N ALA A 36 22.38 -26.84 -12.63
CA ALA A 36 23.35 -25.76 -12.77
C ALA A 36 24.48 -25.84 -11.71
N ALA A 37 24.12 -26.11 -10.44
CA ALA A 37 25.11 -26.23 -9.36
C ALA A 37 26.03 -27.45 -9.55
N ALA A 38 25.47 -28.60 -9.89
CA ALA A 38 26.25 -29.83 -10.18
C ALA A 38 27.21 -29.61 -11.35
N THR A 39 26.72 -29.03 -12.46
CA THR A 39 27.55 -28.71 -13.63
C THR A 39 28.69 -27.75 -13.26
N THR A 40 28.42 -26.73 -12.40
CA THR A 40 29.45 -25.81 -11.93
C THR A 40 30.52 -26.53 -11.10
N LEU A 41 30.13 -27.49 -10.23
CA LEU A 41 31.06 -28.26 -9.39
C LEU A 41 31.91 -29.26 -10.20
N THR A 42 31.50 -29.66 -11.40
CA THR A 42 32.31 -30.52 -12.28
C THR A 42 33.41 -29.77 -13.01
N LEU A 43 33.34 -28.44 -13.13
CA LEU A 43 34.30 -27.62 -13.88
C LEU A 43 35.75 -27.74 -13.31
N PRO A 44 36.00 -27.66 -12.00
CA PRO A 44 37.35 -27.83 -11.45
C PRO A 44 37.94 -29.23 -11.71
N LEU A 45 37.09 -30.29 -11.74
CA LEU A 45 37.53 -31.64 -12.10
C LEU A 45 38.02 -31.71 -13.57
N ALA A 46 37.27 -31.02 -14.43
CA ALA A 46 37.65 -30.93 -15.82
C ALA A 46 39.00 -30.18 -15.97
N VAL A 47 39.17 -29.04 -15.31
CA VAL A 47 40.44 -28.28 -15.34
C VAL A 47 41.63 -29.12 -14.82
N ARG A 48 41.43 -29.88 -13.73
CA ARG A 48 42.46 -30.80 -13.23
C ARG A 48 42.91 -31.79 -14.30
N ARG A 49 41.97 -32.50 -14.92
CA ARG A 49 42.29 -33.49 -15.95
C ARG A 49 43.03 -32.87 -17.14
N MET A 50 42.68 -31.65 -17.51
CA MET A 50 43.34 -30.92 -18.58
C MET A 50 44.80 -30.61 -18.21
N ILE A 51 45.07 -30.14 -16.98
CA ILE A 51 46.43 -29.81 -16.53
C ILE A 51 47.29 -31.07 -16.43
N ASP A 52 46.76 -32.16 -15.86
CA ASP A 52 47.52 -33.36 -15.57
C ASP A 52 47.79 -34.23 -16.82
N HIS A 53 46.90 -34.22 -17.84
CA HIS A 53 46.99 -35.11 -19.01
C HIS A 53 47.00 -34.35 -20.34
N GLY A 54 46.38 -33.17 -20.44
CA GLY A 54 46.18 -32.47 -21.72
C GLY A 54 47.48 -31.88 -22.32
N PHE A 55 48.46 -31.55 -21.49
CA PHE A 55 49.74 -31.00 -21.94
C PHE A 55 50.84 -32.06 -22.07
N SER A 56 50.58 -33.26 -21.62
CA SER A 56 51.55 -34.36 -21.70
C SER A 56 51.29 -35.36 -22.85
N SER A 57 50.11 -35.30 -23.47
CA SER A 57 49.76 -36.15 -24.61
C SER A 57 50.02 -35.43 -25.93
N SER A 58 50.75 -36.09 -26.85
CA SER A 58 50.96 -35.63 -28.23
C SER A 58 49.79 -35.94 -29.16
N ASP A 59 48.65 -36.42 -28.61
CA ASP A 59 47.44 -36.81 -29.37
C ASP A 59 46.48 -35.63 -29.50
N SER A 60 46.45 -35.04 -30.69
CA SER A 60 45.57 -33.92 -31.03
C SER A 60 44.06 -34.29 -30.96
N THR A 61 43.71 -35.57 -31.16
CA THR A 61 42.34 -36.06 -31.08
C THR A 61 41.80 -36.07 -29.64
N PHE A 62 42.65 -36.39 -28.68
CA PHE A 62 42.33 -36.32 -27.27
C PHE A 62 42.00 -34.86 -26.83
N ILE A 63 42.82 -33.90 -27.27
CA ILE A 63 42.64 -32.50 -27.00
C ILE A 63 41.30 -31.99 -27.59
N ALA A 64 41.03 -32.32 -28.88
CA ALA A 64 39.80 -31.89 -29.55
C ALA A 64 38.54 -32.47 -28.88
N ASN A 65 38.52 -33.75 -28.52
CA ASN A 65 37.41 -34.39 -27.80
C ASN A 65 37.19 -33.80 -26.41
N TYR A 66 38.26 -33.45 -25.73
CA TYR A 66 38.21 -32.84 -24.39
C TYR A 66 37.56 -31.43 -24.44
N PHE A 67 38.02 -30.58 -25.39
CA PHE A 67 37.44 -29.24 -25.53
C PHE A 67 35.98 -29.29 -26.02
N SER A 68 35.63 -30.24 -26.88
CA SER A 68 34.21 -30.43 -27.27
C SER A 68 33.34 -30.85 -26.09
N MET A 69 33.84 -31.70 -25.19
CA MET A 69 33.14 -32.03 -23.94
C MET A 69 32.95 -30.79 -23.05
N LEU A 70 33.95 -29.92 -22.94
CA LEU A 70 33.83 -28.65 -22.19
C LEU A 70 32.77 -27.71 -22.80
N VAL A 71 32.67 -27.66 -24.14
CA VAL A 71 31.60 -26.89 -24.81
C VAL A 71 30.23 -27.46 -24.48
N VAL A 72 30.09 -28.81 -24.49
CA VAL A 72 28.82 -29.45 -24.08
C VAL A 72 28.48 -29.13 -22.62
N LEU A 73 29.49 -29.20 -21.72
CA LEU A 73 29.28 -28.83 -20.32
C LEU A 73 28.84 -27.36 -20.16
N ALA A 74 29.47 -26.46 -20.92
CA ALA A 74 29.08 -25.05 -20.94
C ALA A 74 27.64 -24.85 -21.47
N ALA A 75 27.25 -25.59 -22.52
CA ALA A 75 25.88 -25.55 -23.05
C ALA A 75 24.85 -26.07 -22.03
N VAL A 76 25.15 -27.15 -21.32
CA VAL A 76 24.30 -27.68 -20.24
C VAL A 76 24.17 -26.66 -19.10
N LEU A 77 25.28 -26.03 -18.68
CA LEU A 77 25.27 -25.00 -17.66
C LEU A 77 24.43 -23.79 -18.08
N ALA A 78 24.59 -23.35 -19.35
CA ALA A 78 23.82 -22.23 -19.88
C ALA A 78 22.33 -22.55 -19.94
N ALA A 79 21.95 -23.72 -20.45
CA ALA A 79 20.55 -24.17 -20.52
C ALA A 79 19.93 -24.32 -19.12
N ALA A 80 20.62 -24.96 -18.18
CA ALA A 80 20.17 -25.10 -16.79
C ALA A 80 20.04 -23.75 -16.09
N SER A 81 20.98 -22.82 -16.33
CA SER A 81 20.90 -21.47 -15.77
C SER A 81 19.77 -20.64 -16.35
N ALA A 82 19.51 -20.72 -17.65
CA ALA A 82 18.39 -20.05 -18.31
C ALA A 82 17.06 -20.62 -17.84
N ALA A 83 16.91 -21.93 -17.77
CA ALA A 83 15.71 -22.59 -17.25
C ALA A 83 15.45 -22.20 -15.78
N ARG A 84 16.48 -22.23 -14.94
CA ARG A 84 16.39 -21.76 -13.56
C ARG A 84 15.90 -20.32 -13.47
N TYR A 85 16.48 -19.41 -14.27
CA TYR A 85 16.07 -18.01 -14.29
C TYR A 85 14.58 -17.87 -14.65
N TYR A 86 14.14 -18.53 -15.72
CA TYR A 86 12.75 -18.50 -16.18
C TYR A 86 11.78 -18.99 -15.10
N PHE A 87 12.01 -20.19 -14.54
CA PHE A 87 11.12 -20.78 -13.54
C PHE A 87 11.07 -19.97 -12.25
N VAL A 88 12.23 -19.52 -11.78
CA VAL A 88 12.35 -18.75 -10.51
C VAL A 88 11.68 -17.39 -10.62
N ILE A 89 11.94 -16.64 -11.70
CA ILE A 89 11.37 -15.31 -11.86
C ILE A 89 9.86 -15.39 -12.10
N THR A 90 9.43 -16.34 -12.96
CA THR A 90 7.99 -16.55 -13.21
C THR A 90 7.25 -16.96 -11.93
N LEU A 91 7.84 -17.81 -11.09
CA LEU A 91 7.28 -18.18 -9.79
C LEU A 91 7.14 -16.95 -8.89
N GLY A 92 8.18 -16.11 -8.79
CA GLY A 92 8.15 -14.89 -8.00
C GLY A 92 7.05 -13.92 -8.44
N GLU A 93 6.91 -13.70 -9.76
CA GLU A 93 5.86 -12.84 -10.33
C GLU A 93 4.44 -13.36 -10.00
N ARG A 94 4.22 -14.67 -10.13
CA ARG A 94 2.93 -15.28 -9.84
C ARG A 94 2.54 -15.19 -8.37
N VAL A 95 3.47 -15.53 -7.47
CA VAL A 95 3.26 -15.44 -6.02
C VAL A 95 2.89 -14.02 -5.62
N VAL A 96 3.59 -13.02 -6.15
CA VAL A 96 3.33 -11.62 -5.82
C VAL A 96 2.03 -11.11 -6.43
N ALA A 97 1.69 -11.52 -7.66
CA ALA A 97 0.42 -11.15 -8.27
C ALA A 97 -0.78 -11.65 -7.44
N ASP A 98 -0.74 -12.92 -6.99
CA ASP A 98 -1.77 -13.48 -6.12
C ASP A 98 -1.83 -12.75 -4.78
N PHE A 99 -0.67 -12.49 -4.19
CA PHE A 99 -0.57 -11.84 -2.88
C PHE A 99 -1.10 -10.38 -2.92
N ARG A 100 -0.75 -9.62 -3.98
CA ARG A 100 -1.28 -8.27 -4.20
C ARG A 100 -2.80 -8.28 -4.33
N ARG A 101 -3.34 -9.23 -5.10
CA ARG A 101 -4.79 -9.36 -5.28
C ARG A 101 -5.48 -9.65 -3.95
N ASP A 102 -4.96 -10.60 -3.17
CA ASP A 102 -5.56 -11.00 -1.90
C ASP A 102 -5.49 -9.85 -0.87
N VAL A 103 -4.34 -9.14 -0.79
CA VAL A 103 -4.21 -7.96 0.09
C VAL A 103 -5.16 -6.85 -0.34
N PHE A 104 -5.22 -6.52 -1.63
CA PHE A 104 -6.13 -5.47 -2.11
C PHE A 104 -7.60 -5.83 -1.87
N SER A 105 -7.99 -7.06 -2.19
CA SER A 105 -9.34 -7.56 -1.93
C SER A 105 -9.71 -7.48 -0.45
N HIS A 106 -8.78 -7.83 0.44
CA HIS A 106 -9.00 -7.74 1.89
C HIS A 106 -9.12 -6.29 2.36
N VAL A 107 -8.20 -5.41 1.94
CA VAL A 107 -8.19 -3.99 2.32
C VAL A 107 -9.51 -3.30 1.93
N THR A 108 -10.08 -3.64 0.76
CA THR A 108 -11.38 -3.08 0.34
C THR A 108 -12.57 -3.53 1.19
N THR A 109 -12.41 -4.56 2.03
CA THR A 109 -13.44 -5.01 2.98
C THR A 109 -13.31 -4.40 4.38
N LEU A 110 -12.20 -3.71 4.67
CA LEU A 110 -11.99 -3.07 5.96
C LEU A 110 -12.95 -1.89 6.18
N SER A 111 -13.28 -1.63 7.44
CA SER A 111 -14.16 -0.54 7.82
C SER A 111 -13.48 0.82 7.67
N PRO A 112 -14.21 1.93 7.45
CA PRO A 112 -13.66 3.28 7.42
C PRO A 112 -12.82 3.64 8.64
N ALA A 113 -13.14 3.10 9.82
CA ALA A 113 -12.36 3.26 11.04
C ALA A 113 -10.86 2.92 10.89
N PHE A 114 -10.52 1.95 10.05
CA PHE A 114 -9.14 1.61 9.73
C PHE A 114 -8.46 2.74 8.95
N PHE A 115 -9.17 3.31 7.97
CA PHE A 115 -8.64 4.37 7.11
C PHE A 115 -8.56 5.74 7.82
N ASP A 116 -9.26 5.92 8.95
CA ASP A 116 -9.12 7.12 9.79
C ASP A 116 -7.76 7.17 10.52
N THR A 117 -7.14 6.01 10.73
CA THR A 117 -5.87 5.87 11.46
C THR A 117 -4.69 5.60 10.55
N VAL A 118 -4.91 5.02 9.37
CA VAL A 118 -3.88 4.62 8.40
C VAL A 118 -3.98 5.46 7.13
N GLN A 119 -2.89 6.08 6.75
CA GLN A 119 -2.86 6.88 5.52
C GLN A 119 -2.94 6.00 4.28
N SER A 120 -3.77 6.38 3.29
CA SER A 120 -3.91 5.66 2.03
C SER A 120 -2.59 5.49 1.27
N GLY A 121 -1.70 6.49 1.35
CA GLY A 121 -0.35 6.42 0.78
C GLY A 121 0.52 5.33 1.37
N GLU A 122 0.35 5.02 2.66
CA GLU A 122 1.05 3.90 3.31
C GLU A 122 0.59 2.55 2.74
N ILE A 123 -0.72 2.37 2.57
CA ILE A 123 -1.28 1.14 1.98
C ILE A 123 -0.78 0.94 0.54
N VAL A 124 -0.78 2.00 -0.27
CA VAL A 124 -0.24 1.96 -1.64
C VAL A 124 1.24 1.64 -1.65
N SER A 125 2.03 2.23 -0.74
CA SER A 125 3.45 1.92 -0.58
C SER A 125 3.68 0.45 -0.21
N ARG A 126 2.89 -0.10 0.70
CA ARG A 126 2.95 -1.53 1.07
C ARG A 126 2.60 -2.43 -0.12
N LEU A 127 1.57 -2.09 -0.91
CA LEU A 127 1.17 -2.83 -2.10
C LEU A 127 2.20 -2.77 -3.24
N THR A 128 3.07 -1.76 -3.28
CA THR A 128 4.09 -1.57 -4.33
C THR A 128 5.48 -1.97 -3.85
N ALA A 129 6.04 -1.26 -2.88
CA ALA A 129 7.42 -1.45 -2.41
C ALA A 129 7.60 -2.78 -1.67
N ASP A 130 6.74 -3.08 -0.68
CA ASP A 130 6.87 -4.30 0.12
C ASP A 130 6.64 -5.56 -0.71
N THR A 131 5.67 -5.54 -1.63
CA THR A 131 5.45 -6.68 -2.54
C THR A 131 6.61 -6.89 -3.50
N THR A 132 7.31 -5.82 -3.92
CA THR A 132 8.52 -5.93 -4.75
C THR A 132 9.67 -6.58 -3.98
N GLN A 133 9.83 -6.29 -2.69
CA GLN A 133 10.81 -6.97 -1.85
C GLN A 133 10.50 -8.46 -1.67
N ILE A 134 9.21 -8.81 -1.48
CA ILE A 134 8.77 -10.21 -1.44
C ILE A 134 9.05 -10.92 -2.76
N LYS A 135 8.79 -10.26 -3.92
CA LYS A 135 9.12 -10.79 -5.23
C LYS A 135 10.59 -11.17 -5.35
N SER A 136 11.48 -10.26 -4.96
CA SER A 136 12.92 -10.52 -4.99
C SER A 136 13.29 -11.71 -4.09
N ALA A 137 12.73 -11.76 -2.88
CA ALA A 137 13.03 -12.82 -1.92
C ALA A 137 12.56 -14.20 -2.37
N VAL A 138 11.30 -14.34 -2.83
CA VAL A 138 10.72 -15.61 -3.28
C VAL A 138 11.35 -16.07 -4.60
N GLY A 139 11.65 -15.12 -5.49
CA GLY A 139 12.30 -15.37 -6.75
C GLY A 139 13.83 -15.48 -6.63
N ALA A 140 14.53 -14.41 -6.99
CA ALA A 140 15.98 -14.41 -7.15
C ALA A 140 16.74 -14.80 -5.87
N THR A 141 16.40 -14.17 -4.72
CA THR A 141 17.19 -14.32 -3.48
C THR A 141 17.14 -15.74 -2.93
N ALA A 142 15.96 -16.38 -2.89
CA ALA A 142 15.83 -17.78 -2.45
C ALA A 142 16.60 -18.74 -3.37
N SER A 143 16.57 -18.50 -4.69
CA SER A 143 17.32 -19.29 -5.66
C SER A 143 18.83 -19.11 -5.51
N VAL A 144 19.30 -17.86 -5.31
CA VAL A 144 20.71 -17.56 -5.05
C VAL A 144 21.16 -18.20 -3.73
N ALA A 145 20.34 -18.12 -2.67
CA ALA A 145 20.61 -18.78 -1.41
C ALA A 145 20.83 -20.28 -1.57
N LEU A 146 19.86 -20.96 -2.18
CA LEU A 146 19.91 -22.43 -2.33
C LEU A 146 21.07 -22.87 -3.22
N ARG A 147 21.32 -22.15 -4.33
CA ARG A 147 22.47 -22.39 -5.20
C ARG A 147 23.79 -22.27 -4.45
N ASN A 148 23.96 -21.19 -3.67
CA ASN A 148 25.22 -20.97 -2.94
C ASN A 148 25.38 -21.92 -1.75
N ILE A 149 24.29 -22.40 -1.13
CA ILE A 149 24.37 -23.47 -0.14
C ILE A 149 24.91 -24.76 -0.81
N ILE A 150 24.34 -25.17 -1.95
CA ILE A 150 24.77 -26.38 -2.67
C ILE A 150 26.23 -26.22 -3.17
N LEU A 151 26.57 -25.08 -3.77
CA LEU A 151 27.91 -24.81 -4.25
C LEU A 151 28.92 -24.74 -3.11
N GLY A 152 28.59 -24.07 -2.01
CA GLY A 152 29.48 -23.93 -0.87
C GLY A 152 29.75 -25.27 -0.18
N LEU A 153 28.70 -26.03 0.14
CA LEU A 153 28.85 -27.35 0.73
C LEU A 153 29.55 -28.34 -0.22
N GLY A 154 29.18 -28.32 -1.50
CA GLY A 154 29.79 -29.14 -2.53
C GLY A 154 31.28 -28.79 -2.71
N ALA A 155 31.63 -27.51 -2.79
CA ALA A 155 33.03 -27.07 -2.93
C ALA A 155 33.87 -27.45 -1.71
N VAL A 156 33.36 -27.22 -0.49
CA VAL A 156 34.06 -27.62 0.75
C VAL A 156 34.23 -29.15 0.81
N GLY A 157 33.19 -29.94 0.48
CA GLY A 157 33.28 -31.39 0.41
C GLY A 157 34.34 -31.84 -0.60
N MET A 158 34.38 -31.25 -1.79
CA MET A 158 35.38 -31.56 -2.83
C MET A 158 36.79 -31.11 -2.44
N MET A 159 36.96 -30.00 -1.72
CA MET A 159 38.24 -29.57 -1.16
C MET A 159 38.82 -30.63 -0.22
N ILE A 160 37.98 -31.13 0.73
CA ILE A 160 38.41 -32.14 1.70
C ILE A 160 38.81 -33.43 0.99
N VAL A 161 38.07 -33.86 -0.02
CA VAL A 161 38.40 -35.05 -0.83
C VAL A 161 39.65 -34.84 -1.67
N THR A 162 39.88 -33.62 -2.18
CA THR A 162 41.03 -33.30 -3.04
C THR A 162 42.33 -33.25 -2.25
N SER A 163 42.39 -32.54 -1.12
CA SER A 163 43.52 -32.46 -0.22
C SER A 163 43.09 -32.12 1.21
N PRO A 164 43.01 -33.12 2.12
CA PRO A 164 42.69 -32.88 3.52
C PRO A 164 43.65 -31.93 4.23
N LYS A 165 44.96 -31.98 3.86
CA LYS A 165 46.03 -31.14 4.44
C LYS A 165 45.80 -29.65 4.11
N LEU A 166 45.60 -29.31 2.84
CA LEU A 166 45.33 -27.93 2.43
C LEU A 166 43.96 -27.45 2.94
N SER A 167 42.95 -28.33 3.05
CA SER A 167 41.66 -28.02 3.62
C SER A 167 41.77 -27.63 5.10
N GLY A 168 42.59 -28.36 5.87
CA GLY A 168 42.89 -27.99 7.26
C GLY A 168 43.49 -26.59 7.40
N LEU A 169 44.43 -26.23 6.51
CA LEU A 169 44.99 -24.87 6.48
C LEU A 169 43.94 -23.80 6.24
N VAL A 170 43.01 -24.02 5.28
CA VAL A 170 41.93 -23.08 4.98
C VAL A 170 40.95 -22.96 6.16
N ILE A 171 40.61 -24.07 6.82
CA ILE A 171 39.71 -24.06 7.99
C ILE A 171 40.30 -23.23 9.13
N VAL A 172 41.62 -23.34 9.37
CA VAL A 172 42.32 -22.53 10.40
C VAL A 172 42.40 -21.06 10.00
N ALA A 173 42.51 -20.76 8.71
CA ALA A 173 42.56 -19.37 8.22
C ALA A 173 41.20 -18.65 8.35
N ILE A 174 40.07 -19.36 8.24
CA ILE A 174 38.73 -18.77 8.28
C ILE A 174 38.50 -17.90 9.53
N PRO A 175 38.72 -18.35 10.77
CA PRO A 175 38.52 -17.50 11.95
C PRO A 175 39.44 -16.26 11.95
N VAL A 176 40.67 -16.40 11.50
CA VAL A 176 41.66 -15.31 11.44
C VAL A 176 41.19 -14.21 10.47
N ILE A 177 40.50 -14.60 9.40
CA ILE A 177 39.93 -13.68 8.39
C ILE A 177 38.63 -13.09 8.89
N VAL A 178 37.71 -13.92 9.38
CA VAL A 178 36.31 -13.54 9.64
C VAL A 178 36.18 -12.66 10.89
N LEU A 179 36.92 -12.92 11.97
CA LEU A 179 36.77 -12.17 13.22
C LEU A 179 37.07 -10.67 13.08
N PRO A 180 38.20 -10.25 12.45
CA PRO A 180 38.44 -8.83 12.19
C PRO A 180 37.39 -8.21 11.26
N LEU A 181 36.97 -8.91 10.20
CA LEU A 181 35.96 -8.41 9.26
C LEU A 181 34.60 -8.18 9.94
N VAL A 182 34.20 -9.05 10.84
CA VAL A 182 32.97 -8.88 11.62
C VAL A 182 33.07 -7.68 12.57
N ALA A 183 34.21 -7.51 13.22
CA ALA A 183 34.46 -6.39 14.13
C ALA A 183 34.40 -5.04 13.38
N PHE A 184 35.11 -4.91 12.27
CA PHE A 184 35.07 -3.73 11.40
C PHE A 184 33.69 -3.52 10.79
N GLY A 185 33.02 -4.59 10.36
CA GLY A 185 31.66 -4.53 9.79
C GLY A 185 30.61 -3.93 10.73
N ARG A 186 30.75 -4.13 12.05
CA ARG A 186 29.89 -3.47 13.05
C ARG A 186 30.05 -1.95 13.03
N SER A 187 31.28 -1.45 12.91
CA SER A 187 31.55 -0.01 12.84
C SER A 187 30.99 0.60 11.55
N VAL A 188 31.19 -0.08 10.40
CA VAL A 188 30.60 0.34 9.11
C VAL A 188 29.08 0.41 9.20
N ARG A 189 28.44 -0.60 9.77
CA ARG A 189 26.97 -0.65 9.92
C ARG A 189 26.44 0.52 10.76
N ARG A 190 27.10 0.85 11.87
CA ARG A 190 26.73 1.99 12.72
C ARG A 190 26.81 3.32 11.96
N LYS A 191 27.93 3.55 11.25
CA LYS A 191 28.12 4.78 10.46
C LYS A 191 27.17 4.87 9.26
N SER A 192 26.88 3.73 8.60
CA SER A 192 25.93 3.68 7.50
C SER A 192 24.51 4.00 7.97
N ARG A 193 24.11 3.53 9.16
CA ARG A 193 22.82 3.88 9.75
C ARG A 193 22.73 5.38 10.04
N MET A 194 23.75 5.97 10.65
CA MET A 194 23.78 7.42 10.92
C MET A 194 23.64 8.25 9.62
N ALA A 195 24.32 7.82 8.55
CA ALA A 195 24.20 8.48 7.25
C ALA A 195 22.78 8.39 6.66
N GLN A 196 22.12 7.23 6.82
CA GLN A 196 20.71 7.06 6.39
C GLN A 196 19.76 7.92 7.22
N ASP A 197 19.94 7.99 8.54
CA ASP A 197 19.12 8.79 9.43
C ASP A 197 19.22 10.28 9.07
N THR A 198 20.44 10.80 8.85
CA THR A 198 20.68 12.21 8.46
C THR A 198 20.09 12.54 7.09
N LEU A 199 20.17 11.61 6.12
CA LEU A 199 19.56 11.79 4.81
C LEU A 199 18.03 11.78 4.90
N ALA A 200 17.46 10.92 5.75
CA ALA A 200 16.01 10.87 5.98
C ALA A 200 15.48 12.19 6.57
N GLU A 201 16.20 12.79 7.53
CA GLU A 201 15.88 14.10 8.09
C GLU A 201 15.87 15.21 7.02
N ALA A 202 16.90 15.24 6.16
CA ALA A 202 16.98 16.20 5.05
C ALA A 202 15.82 16.00 4.05
N SER A 203 15.48 14.75 3.74
CA SER A 203 14.38 14.42 2.82
C SER A 203 13.01 14.77 3.39
N ALA A 204 12.79 14.54 4.69
CA ALA A 204 11.55 14.93 5.38
C ALA A 204 11.36 16.45 5.35
N TYR A 205 12.43 17.20 5.64
CA TYR A 205 12.40 18.66 5.55
C TYR A 205 12.06 19.15 4.14
N ALA A 206 12.69 18.58 3.10
CA ALA A 206 12.39 18.94 1.71
C ALA A 206 10.92 18.64 1.35
N SER A 207 10.41 17.48 1.73
CA SER A 207 9.02 17.05 1.46
C SER A 207 8.01 18.01 2.11
N GLU A 208 8.25 18.42 3.35
CA GLU A 208 7.42 19.40 4.06
C GLU A 208 7.39 20.75 3.33
N GLN A 209 8.57 21.28 2.97
CA GLN A 209 8.66 22.58 2.30
C GLN A 209 8.06 22.58 0.89
N ILE A 210 8.26 21.50 0.13
CA ILE A 210 7.64 21.34 -1.20
C ILE A 210 6.12 21.22 -1.08
N GLY A 211 5.64 20.46 -0.08
CA GLY A 211 4.20 20.36 0.20
C GLY A 211 3.55 21.71 0.54
N ALA A 212 4.30 22.61 1.16
CA ALA A 212 3.87 23.97 1.51
C ALA A 212 4.38 25.05 0.54
N ILE A 213 4.72 24.72 -0.71
CA ILE A 213 5.43 25.61 -1.64
C ILE A 213 4.71 26.94 -1.86
N ARG A 214 3.38 26.95 -1.95
CA ARG A 214 2.60 28.18 -2.13
C ARG A 214 2.74 29.13 -0.92
N THR A 215 2.73 28.60 0.28
CA THR A 215 2.93 29.36 1.51
C THR A 215 4.36 29.89 1.58
N LEU A 216 5.34 29.06 1.26
CA LEU A 216 6.75 29.42 1.24
C LEU A 216 7.00 30.62 0.30
N GLN A 217 6.47 30.55 -0.93
CA GLN A 217 6.60 31.61 -1.92
C GLN A 217 5.80 32.88 -1.54
N ALA A 218 4.59 32.71 -0.98
CA ALA A 218 3.78 33.85 -0.53
C ALA A 218 4.47 34.69 0.55
N PHE A 219 5.34 34.07 1.36
CA PHE A 219 6.14 34.75 2.38
C PHE A 219 7.59 35.02 1.96
N THR A 220 7.96 34.77 0.70
CA THR A 220 9.30 35.06 0.13
C THR A 220 10.45 34.44 0.95
N ASN A 221 10.27 33.23 1.45
CA ASN A 221 11.22 32.54 2.35
C ASN A 221 12.16 31.56 1.62
N GLU A 222 12.25 31.59 0.28
CA GLU A 222 13.02 30.65 -0.53
C GLU A 222 14.49 30.60 -0.12
N THR A 223 15.11 31.77 0.10
CA THR A 223 16.52 31.87 0.49
C THR A 223 16.79 31.24 1.85
N LEU A 224 15.91 31.48 2.83
CA LEU A 224 16.02 30.91 4.17
C LEU A 224 15.91 29.38 4.15
N VAL A 225 14.90 28.87 3.44
CA VAL A 225 14.61 27.44 3.32
C VAL A 225 15.71 26.72 2.55
N THR A 226 16.16 27.29 1.42
CA THR A 226 17.26 26.75 0.62
C THR A 226 18.56 26.68 1.43
N GLY A 227 18.88 27.75 2.17
CA GLY A 227 20.06 27.77 3.04
C GLY A 227 20.01 26.77 4.18
N ARG A 228 18.83 26.49 4.74
CA ARG A 228 18.65 25.46 5.78
C ARG A 228 18.76 24.06 5.19
N PHE A 229 18.13 23.82 4.04
CA PHE A 229 18.23 22.54 3.33
C PHE A 229 19.67 22.23 2.91
N ALA A 230 20.40 23.22 2.38
CA ALA A 230 21.81 23.05 2.01
C ALA A 230 22.68 22.57 3.19
N ARG A 231 22.46 23.13 4.39
CA ARG A 231 23.16 22.68 5.61
C ARG A 231 22.81 21.23 5.99
N SER A 232 21.54 20.86 5.87
CA SER A 232 21.10 19.47 6.15
C SER A 232 21.70 18.47 5.16
N VAL A 233 21.79 18.84 3.87
CA VAL A 233 22.41 18.03 2.83
C VAL A 233 23.92 17.88 3.06
N GLU A 234 24.61 18.96 3.47
CA GLU A 234 26.04 18.91 3.78
C GLU A 234 26.31 18.00 5.01
N ALA A 235 25.47 18.08 6.04
CA ALA A 235 25.56 17.17 7.20
C ALA A 235 25.35 15.70 6.78
N ALA A 236 24.39 15.44 5.88
CA ALA A 236 24.16 14.10 5.33
C ALA A 236 25.37 13.61 4.49
N PHE A 237 25.97 14.51 3.70
CA PHE A 237 27.19 14.20 2.93
C PHE A 237 28.36 13.82 3.84
N GLU A 238 28.66 14.57 4.91
CA GLU A 238 29.75 14.25 5.82
C GLU A 238 29.52 12.93 6.57
N ALA A 239 28.27 12.65 6.98
CA ALA A 239 27.91 11.36 7.57
C ALA A 239 28.11 10.21 6.56
N ALA A 240 27.69 10.39 5.30
CA ALA A 240 27.88 9.44 4.23
C ALA A 240 29.38 9.23 3.94
N ARG A 241 30.17 10.30 3.84
CA ARG A 241 31.63 10.25 3.64
C ARG A 241 32.33 9.43 4.72
N SER A 242 31.96 9.62 5.99
CA SER A 242 32.49 8.83 7.11
C SER A 242 32.15 7.34 6.97
N SER A 243 30.94 7.00 6.50
CA SER A 243 30.52 5.62 6.23
C SER A 243 31.29 5.02 5.05
N VAL A 244 31.44 5.78 3.96
CA VAL A 244 32.21 5.36 2.76
C VAL A 244 33.67 5.07 3.10
N PHE A 245 34.31 5.94 3.87
CA PHE A 245 35.71 5.72 4.29
C PHE A 245 35.87 4.44 5.13
N ALA A 246 34.95 4.20 6.08
CA ALA A 246 34.96 2.97 6.87
C ALA A 246 34.74 1.72 6.00
N ARG A 247 33.88 1.82 4.98
CA ARG A 247 33.64 0.73 4.01
C ARG A 247 34.86 0.50 3.11
N ALA A 248 35.51 1.57 2.64
CA ALA A 248 36.73 1.45 1.84
C ALA A 248 37.86 0.72 2.61
N LEU A 249 38.04 1.06 3.90
CA LEU A 249 39.02 0.39 4.76
C LEU A 249 38.65 -1.10 4.98
N LEU A 250 37.36 -1.41 5.22
CA LEU A 250 36.89 -2.79 5.32
C LEU A 250 37.17 -3.57 4.02
N THR A 251 36.92 -2.96 2.86
CA THR A 251 37.16 -3.55 1.55
C THR A 251 38.65 -3.83 1.33
N PHE A 252 39.50 -2.87 1.69
CA PHE A 252 40.96 -3.07 1.61
C PHE A 252 41.42 -4.29 2.43
N PHE A 253 41.00 -4.36 3.70
CA PHE A 253 41.38 -5.51 4.55
C PHE A 253 40.79 -6.82 4.06
N ALA A 254 39.56 -6.82 3.57
CA ALA A 254 38.92 -8.01 3.01
C ALA A 254 39.69 -8.54 1.79
N ILE A 255 39.96 -7.67 0.82
CA ILE A 255 40.71 -8.05 -0.40
C ILE A 255 42.13 -8.53 -0.04
N PHE A 256 42.86 -7.75 0.77
CA PHE A 256 44.21 -8.11 1.19
C PHE A 256 44.25 -9.49 1.86
N THR A 257 43.37 -9.75 2.81
CA THR A 257 43.37 -11.01 3.56
C THR A 257 42.97 -12.21 2.71
N ILE A 258 41.99 -12.03 1.78
CA ILE A 258 41.62 -13.07 0.81
C ILE A 258 42.80 -13.41 -0.09
N PHE A 259 43.44 -12.42 -0.71
CA PHE A 259 44.59 -12.69 -1.58
C PHE A 259 45.80 -13.25 -0.82
N ALA A 260 46.06 -12.77 0.40
CA ALA A 260 47.10 -13.34 1.24
C ALA A 260 46.85 -14.83 1.55
N SER A 261 45.59 -15.21 1.80
CA SER A 261 45.23 -16.62 2.02
C SER A 261 45.40 -17.47 0.77
N VAL A 262 45.07 -16.94 -0.42
CA VAL A 262 45.30 -17.63 -1.71
C VAL A 262 46.79 -17.84 -1.95
N VAL A 263 47.63 -16.81 -1.71
CA VAL A 263 49.08 -16.92 -1.83
C VAL A 263 49.63 -17.94 -0.86
N ALA A 264 49.17 -17.98 0.39
CA ALA A 264 49.56 -18.98 1.37
C ALA A 264 49.23 -20.41 0.90
N VAL A 265 47.99 -20.64 0.41
CA VAL A 265 47.59 -21.95 -0.14
C VAL A 265 48.44 -22.36 -1.34
N LEU A 266 48.73 -21.42 -2.24
CA LEU A 266 49.65 -21.68 -3.38
C LEU A 266 51.06 -22.00 -2.91
N TRP A 267 51.57 -21.31 -1.91
CA TRP A 267 52.91 -21.56 -1.38
C TRP A 267 53.03 -22.95 -0.75
N PHE A 268 52.11 -23.32 0.15
CA PHE A 268 52.14 -24.66 0.74
C PHE A 268 51.83 -25.75 -0.29
N GLY A 269 50.86 -25.53 -1.19
CA GLY A 269 50.49 -26.46 -2.25
C GLY A 269 51.59 -26.68 -3.27
N SER A 270 52.40 -25.66 -3.65
CA SER A 270 53.54 -25.83 -4.55
C SER A 270 54.65 -26.66 -3.91
N ARG A 271 54.84 -26.58 -2.59
CA ARG A 271 55.76 -27.49 -1.87
C ARG A 271 55.30 -28.94 -1.94
N ASP A 272 54.00 -29.18 -1.78
CA ASP A 272 53.42 -30.53 -1.87
C ASP A 272 53.46 -31.06 -3.33
N VAL A 273 53.41 -30.20 -4.33
CA VAL A 273 53.64 -30.59 -5.74
C VAL A 273 55.11 -30.96 -5.99
N LEU A 274 56.05 -30.16 -5.48
CA LEU A 274 57.50 -30.43 -5.65
C LEU A 274 57.95 -31.70 -4.90
N SER A 275 57.30 -32.05 -3.78
CA SER A 275 57.53 -33.31 -3.07
C SER A 275 56.83 -34.51 -3.71
N GLY A 276 55.99 -34.31 -4.71
CA GLY A 276 55.22 -35.37 -5.38
C GLY A 276 53.98 -35.86 -4.62
N GLU A 277 53.59 -35.19 -3.54
CA GLU A 277 52.40 -35.56 -2.74
C GLU A 277 51.08 -35.30 -3.52
N ILE A 278 51.04 -34.23 -4.36
CA ILE A 278 49.86 -33.88 -5.18
C ILE A 278 50.31 -33.51 -6.61
N SER A 279 49.37 -33.63 -7.58
CA SER A 279 49.64 -33.16 -8.96
C SER A 279 49.41 -31.65 -9.10
N PRO A 280 50.03 -30.99 -10.11
CA PRO A 280 49.72 -29.58 -10.41
C PRO A 280 48.25 -29.33 -10.71
N GLY A 281 47.55 -30.24 -11.37
CA GLY A 281 46.14 -30.18 -11.62
C GLY A 281 45.30 -30.29 -10.35
N THR A 282 45.74 -31.10 -9.36
CA THR A 282 45.10 -31.19 -8.05
C THR A 282 45.17 -29.86 -7.30
N LEU A 283 46.31 -29.16 -7.34
CA LEU A 283 46.43 -27.82 -6.76
C LEU A 283 45.51 -26.80 -7.44
N GLY A 284 45.43 -26.82 -8.78
CA GLY A 284 44.54 -25.98 -9.55
C GLY A 284 43.05 -26.24 -9.23
N GLN A 285 42.68 -27.53 -9.13
CA GLN A 285 41.34 -27.94 -8.72
C GLN A 285 40.98 -27.44 -7.32
N PHE A 286 41.90 -27.61 -6.37
CA PHE A 286 41.71 -27.14 -4.98
C PHE A 286 41.51 -25.62 -4.93
N LEU A 287 42.29 -24.87 -5.68
CA LEU A 287 42.18 -23.40 -5.75
C LEU A 287 40.82 -22.97 -6.29
N LEU A 288 40.31 -23.60 -7.37
CA LEU A 288 39.03 -23.28 -7.93
C LEU A 288 37.88 -23.57 -6.96
N TYR A 289 37.91 -24.70 -6.23
CA TYR A 289 36.92 -24.99 -5.19
C TYR A 289 37.02 -23.99 -4.04
N SER A 290 38.21 -23.55 -3.65
CA SER A 290 38.38 -22.52 -2.62
C SER A 290 37.73 -21.20 -3.03
N VAL A 291 37.89 -20.80 -4.30
CA VAL A 291 37.23 -19.60 -4.85
C VAL A 291 35.69 -19.77 -4.85
N PHE A 292 35.19 -20.93 -5.24
CA PHE A 292 33.73 -21.19 -5.21
C PHE A 292 33.17 -21.18 -3.79
N ALA A 293 33.87 -21.78 -2.82
CA ALA A 293 33.47 -21.77 -1.42
C ALA A 293 33.45 -20.36 -0.84
N ALA A 294 34.48 -19.56 -1.10
CA ALA A 294 34.59 -18.17 -0.66
C ALA A 294 33.47 -17.30 -1.30
N GLY A 295 33.24 -17.44 -2.60
CA GLY A 295 32.20 -16.75 -3.34
C GLY A 295 30.81 -17.10 -2.81
N ALA A 296 30.57 -18.38 -2.51
CA ALA A 296 29.29 -18.84 -1.95
C ALA A 296 29.00 -18.24 -0.56
N LEU A 297 30.02 -18.16 0.32
CA LEU A 297 29.88 -17.50 1.62
C LEU A 297 29.60 -16.00 1.50
N GLY A 298 30.26 -15.31 0.56
CA GLY A 298 30.02 -13.91 0.28
C GLY A 298 28.57 -13.65 -0.15
N ALA A 299 28.10 -14.43 -1.13
CA ALA A 299 26.73 -14.34 -1.63
C ALA A 299 25.67 -14.66 -0.54
N LEU A 300 25.91 -15.66 0.31
CA LEU A 300 25.01 -15.99 1.42
C LEU A 300 24.91 -14.87 2.46
N SER A 301 25.99 -14.10 2.67
CA SER A 301 25.96 -12.93 3.56
C SER A 301 25.08 -11.80 3.01
N GLU A 302 25.07 -11.57 1.70
CA GLU A 302 24.21 -10.61 1.03
C GLU A 302 22.75 -11.06 1.06
N VAL A 303 22.49 -12.32 0.71
CA VAL A 303 21.18 -12.97 0.77
C VAL A 303 20.50 -12.82 2.12
N TRP A 304 21.27 -12.93 3.22
CA TRP A 304 20.72 -12.75 4.57
C TRP A 304 20.12 -11.35 4.78
N GLY A 305 20.77 -10.33 4.24
CA GLY A 305 20.28 -8.95 4.26
C GLY A 305 18.95 -8.79 3.52
N GLU A 306 18.87 -9.32 2.30
CA GLU A 306 17.69 -9.27 1.46
C GLU A 306 16.51 -10.05 2.04
N LEU A 307 16.75 -11.28 2.54
CA LEU A 307 15.72 -12.07 3.20
C LEU A 307 15.19 -11.40 4.47
N SER A 308 16.06 -10.71 5.22
CA SER A 308 15.63 -9.96 6.41
C SER A 308 14.74 -8.77 6.08
N GLN A 309 15.02 -8.08 4.96
CA GLN A 309 14.16 -6.98 4.47
C GLN A 309 12.81 -7.51 4.00
N ALA A 310 12.82 -8.58 3.21
CA ALA A 310 11.60 -9.21 2.74
C ALA A 310 10.76 -9.82 3.87
N ALA A 311 11.38 -10.31 4.93
CA ALA A 311 10.66 -10.78 6.12
C ALA A 311 9.92 -9.64 6.81
N GLY A 312 10.52 -8.44 6.92
CA GLY A 312 9.83 -7.25 7.41
C GLY A 312 8.68 -6.80 6.52
N ALA A 313 8.87 -6.85 5.19
CA ALA A 313 7.80 -6.56 4.23
C ALA A 313 6.64 -7.57 4.32
N ALA A 314 6.96 -8.86 4.43
CA ALA A 314 5.95 -9.92 4.61
C ALA A 314 5.20 -9.79 5.94
N GLU A 315 5.85 -9.34 7.01
CA GLU A 315 5.24 -9.07 8.32
C GLU A 315 4.18 -7.97 8.18
N ARG A 316 4.56 -6.79 7.66
CA ARG A 316 3.62 -5.66 7.48
C ARG A 316 2.41 -5.98 6.60
N LEU A 317 2.63 -6.69 5.48
CA LEU A 317 1.52 -7.09 4.61
C LEU A 317 0.64 -8.18 5.23
N THR A 318 1.23 -9.04 6.07
CA THR A 318 0.47 -10.07 6.78
C THR A 318 -0.34 -9.47 7.94
N GLU A 319 0.16 -8.41 8.57
CA GLU A 319 -0.59 -7.62 9.54
C GLU A 319 -1.84 -7.03 8.90
N LEU A 320 -1.71 -6.46 7.68
CA LEU A 320 -2.88 -5.99 6.93
C LEU A 320 -3.90 -7.10 6.63
N LEU A 321 -3.44 -8.29 6.26
CA LEU A 321 -4.34 -9.44 6.03
C LEU A 321 -4.96 -10.00 7.32
N ALA A 322 -4.35 -9.75 8.47
CA ALA A 322 -4.86 -10.17 9.77
C ALA A 322 -5.81 -9.14 10.40
N GLU A 323 -5.84 -7.93 9.85
CA GLU A 323 -6.74 -6.88 10.32
C GLU A 323 -8.19 -7.31 10.13
N THR A 324 -8.99 -7.15 11.16
CA THR A 324 -10.41 -7.52 11.12
C THR A 324 -11.28 -6.28 10.95
N PRO A 325 -12.27 -6.31 10.04
CA PRO A 325 -13.19 -5.19 9.91
C PRO A 325 -13.90 -4.90 11.24
N ALA A 326 -13.83 -3.65 11.73
CA ALA A 326 -14.52 -3.24 12.95
C ALA A 326 -16.04 -3.43 12.83
N VAL A 327 -16.57 -3.29 11.61
CA VAL A 327 -17.95 -3.59 11.27
C VAL A 327 -17.96 -4.83 10.37
N ALA A 328 -18.23 -5.98 10.96
CA ALA A 328 -18.29 -7.25 10.23
C ALA A 328 -19.72 -7.56 9.74
N ARG A 329 -19.80 -8.32 8.64
CA ARG A 329 -21.05 -8.95 8.24
C ARG A 329 -21.45 -9.97 9.30
N PRO A 330 -22.69 -9.93 9.86
CA PRO A 330 -23.17 -10.94 10.79
C PRO A 330 -23.13 -12.34 10.17
N ALA A 331 -22.89 -13.37 10.99
CA ALA A 331 -22.89 -14.75 10.52
C ALA A 331 -24.28 -15.19 10.01
N ASP A 332 -25.34 -14.69 10.67
CA ASP A 332 -26.75 -14.91 10.29
C ASP A 332 -27.43 -13.53 10.20
N PRO A 333 -27.31 -12.83 9.06
CA PRO A 333 -27.85 -11.50 8.91
C PRO A 333 -29.36 -11.52 8.85
N LYS A 334 -30.03 -10.66 9.65
CA LYS A 334 -31.47 -10.47 9.58
C LYS A 334 -31.85 -9.82 8.25
N PRO A 335 -32.73 -10.42 7.46
CA PRO A 335 -33.12 -9.86 6.18
C PRO A 335 -33.93 -8.56 6.38
N LEU A 336 -33.66 -7.58 5.56
CA LEU A 336 -34.47 -6.36 5.49
C LEU A 336 -35.81 -6.65 4.77
N PRO A 337 -36.88 -5.92 5.07
CA PRO A 337 -38.17 -6.12 4.41
C PRO A 337 -38.10 -6.06 2.89
N LYS A 338 -38.77 -6.96 2.16
CA LYS A 338 -38.72 -7.02 0.68
C LYS A 338 -39.17 -5.73 0.00
N LYS A 339 -40.15 -5.03 0.59
CA LYS A 339 -40.58 -3.70 0.14
C LYS A 339 -39.97 -2.67 1.09
N PRO A 340 -38.96 -1.90 0.63
CA PRO A 340 -38.35 -0.90 1.48
C PRO A 340 -39.34 0.24 1.73
N ALA A 341 -39.58 0.56 3.00
CA ALA A 341 -40.38 1.70 3.41
C ALA A 341 -39.55 2.99 3.45
N GLY A 342 -38.26 2.85 3.78
CA GLY A 342 -37.33 3.96 3.93
C GLY A 342 -37.41 4.63 5.30
N SER A 343 -37.82 3.92 6.36
CA SER A 343 -37.79 4.49 7.71
C SER A 343 -36.39 4.39 8.34
N VAL A 344 -36.03 5.40 9.14
CA VAL A 344 -34.81 5.43 9.93
C VAL A 344 -35.14 5.79 11.37
N GLU A 345 -34.59 5.08 12.34
CA GLU A 345 -34.84 5.35 13.76
C GLU A 345 -33.57 5.20 14.58
N PHE A 346 -33.27 6.16 15.45
CA PHE A 346 -32.23 6.15 16.46
C PHE A 346 -32.89 6.00 17.84
N ARG A 347 -32.44 5.07 18.63
CA ARG A 347 -32.92 4.81 19.99
C ARG A 347 -31.77 4.89 20.98
N ASP A 348 -31.68 5.96 21.73
CA ASP A 348 -30.74 6.21 22.81
C ASP A 348 -29.27 5.91 22.41
N VAL A 349 -28.86 6.46 21.26
CA VAL A 349 -27.57 6.15 20.63
C VAL A 349 -26.44 6.95 21.25
N PHE A 350 -25.44 6.23 21.80
CA PHE A 350 -24.17 6.79 22.26
C PHE A 350 -23.05 6.35 21.31
N PHE A 351 -22.23 7.31 20.88
CA PHE A 351 -21.15 7.01 19.97
C PHE A 351 -19.93 7.91 20.17
N SER A 352 -18.73 7.26 20.20
CA SER A 352 -17.41 7.90 20.11
C SER A 352 -16.62 7.28 18.96
N TYR A 353 -15.89 8.09 18.20
CA TYR A 353 -14.98 7.58 17.16
C TYR A 353 -13.83 6.80 17.79
N PRO A 354 -13.38 5.67 17.21
CA PRO A 354 -12.25 4.91 17.71
C PRO A 354 -10.94 5.71 17.80
N SER A 355 -10.78 6.72 16.95
CA SER A 355 -9.63 7.64 16.97
C SER A 355 -9.67 8.64 18.14
N ARG A 356 -10.83 8.83 18.81
CA ARG A 356 -11.04 9.76 19.93
C ARG A 356 -12.05 9.17 20.93
N PRO A 357 -11.71 8.08 21.63
CA PRO A 357 -12.65 7.33 22.47
C PRO A 357 -13.16 8.15 23.67
N ASP A 358 -12.37 9.10 24.14
CA ASP A 358 -12.70 9.95 25.30
C ASP A 358 -13.60 11.14 24.96
N LEU A 359 -13.90 11.37 23.68
CA LEU A 359 -14.73 12.47 23.19
C LEU A 359 -15.98 11.93 22.49
N PRO A 360 -17.09 11.71 23.22
CA PRO A 360 -18.33 11.25 22.60
C PRO A 360 -18.85 12.23 21.56
N ALA A 361 -19.18 11.69 20.38
CA ALA A 361 -19.79 12.45 19.28
C ALA A 361 -21.31 12.48 19.35
N LEU A 362 -21.93 11.47 19.98
CA LEU A 362 -23.37 11.41 20.24
C LEU A 362 -23.64 10.98 21.69
N HIS A 363 -24.64 11.60 22.34
CA HIS A 363 -24.98 11.43 23.75
C HIS A 363 -26.47 11.07 23.92
N GLY A 364 -26.86 9.80 23.71
CA GLY A 364 -28.23 9.35 23.87
C GLY A 364 -29.18 9.93 22.80
N LEU A 365 -28.70 9.97 21.54
CA LEU A 365 -29.48 10.53 20.43
C LEU A 365 -30.66 9.65 20.11
N SER A 366 -31.89 10.24 20.09
CA SER A 366 -33.11 9.55 19.73
C SER A 366 -33.95 10.40 18.78
N PHE A 367 -34.28 9.84 17.60
CA PHE A 367 -35.24 10.41 16.66
C PHE A 367 -35.70 9.33 15.68
N SER A 368 -36.78 9.60 14.95
CA SER A 368 -37.25 8.75 13.86
C SER A 368 -37.55 9.56 12.62
N ALA A 369 -37.23 9.05 11.45
CA ALA A 369 -37.65 9.57 10.14
C ALA A 369 -38.68 8.63 9.55
N ARG A 370 -39.86 9.17 9.23
CA ARG A 370 -40.95 8.42 8.61
C ARG A 370 -40.71 8.23 7.12
N PRO A 371 -41.28 7.20 6.49
CA PRO A 371 -41.25 7.06 5.05
C PRO A 371 -41.67 8.33 4.31
N GLY A 372 -40.80 8.83 3.42
CA GLY A 372 -41.04 10.04 2.62
C GLY A 372 -40.86 11.37 3.37
N GLU A 373 -40.53 11.35 4.69
CA GLU A 373 -40.31 12.57 5.49
C GLU A 373 -38.96 13.21 5.12
N ARG A 374 -38.95 14.54 5.05
CA ARG A 374 -37.72 15.35 4.85
C ARG A 374 -37.29 15.97 6.18
N ILE A 375 -36.16 15.52 6.71
CA ILE A 375 -35.59 16.01 7.96
C ILE A 375 -34.36 16.84 7.67
N ALA A 376 -34.33 18.08 8.15
CA ALA A 376 -33.11 18.89 8.17
C ALA A 376 -32.40 18.75 9.53
N VAL A 377 -31.11 18.46 9.51
CA VAL A 377 -30.24 18.43 10.70
C VAL A 377 -29.37 19.68 10.67
N VAL A 378 -29.52 20.54 11.67
CA VAL A 378 -28.83 21.81 11.79
C VAL A 378 -28.08 21.89 13.14
N GLY A 379 -27.07 22.74 13.24
CA GLY A 379 -26.31 22.94 14.49
C GLY A 379 -24.89 23.42 14.21
N PRO A 380 -24.14 23.81 15.24
CA PRO A 380 -22.76 24.27 15.09
C PRO A 380 -21.83 23.18 14.53
N SER A 381 -20.65 23.59 14.09
CA SER A 381 -19.61 22.64 13.68
C SER A 381 -19.23 21.75 14.87
N GLY A 382 -19.04 20.44 14.63
CA GLY A 382 -18.73 19.48 15.68
C GLY A 382 -19.94 18.99 16.50
N ALA A 383 -21.17 19.41 16.20
CA ALA A 383 -22.38 18.96 16.92
C ALA A 383 -22.76 17.48 16.69
N GLY A 384 -22.05 16.74 15.84
CA GLY A 384 -22.31 15.31 15.56
C GLY A 384 -23.19 15.05 14.34
N LYS A 385 -23.49 16.04 13.51
CA LYS A 385 -24.38 15.91 12.34
C LYS A 385 -23.94 14.83 11.36
N SER A 386 -22.70 14.85 10.88
CA SER A 386 -22.17 13.87 9.93
C SER A 386 -22.00 12.46 10.54
N THR A 387 -21.93 12.38 11.87
CA THR A 387 -21.92 11.11 12.61
C THR A 387 -23.23 10.34 12.43
N ILE A 388 -24.36 11.02 12.30
CA ILE A 388 -25.65 10.40 11.99
C ILE A 388 -25.56 9.61 10.67
N PHE A 389 -24.98 10.21 9.63
CA PHE A 389 -24.83 9.55 8.33
C PHE A 389 -23.89 8.35 8.40
N SER A 390 -22.79 8.48 9.14
CA SER A 390 -21.82 7.40 9.36
C SER A 390 -22.46 6.18 10.02
N LEU A 391 -23.38 6.38 10.96
CA LEU A 391 -24.10 5.30 11.64
C LEU A 391 -25.24 4.72 10.79
N ILE A 392 -25.97 5.53 10.03
CA ILE A 392 -27.01 5.04 9.09
C ILE A 392 -26.36 4.15 8.01
N LEU A 393 -25.21 4.55 7.46
CA LEU A 393 -24.42 3.77 6.49
C LEU A 393 -23.72 2.57 7.12
N ARG A 394 -23.81 2.44 8.44
CA ARG A 394 -23.08 1.42 9.21
C ARG A 394 -21.61 1.42 8.85
N PHE A 395 -20.97 2.59 8.85
CA PHE A 395 -19.51 2.72 8.81
C PHE A 395 -18.90 2.43 10.18
N TYR A 396 -19.70 2.62 11.22
CA TYR A 396 -19.42 2.32 12.62
C TYR A 396 -20.67 1.72 13.26
N ASP A 397 -20.51 0.92 14.28
CA ASP A 397 -21.57 0.48 15.18
C ASP A 397 -21.54 1.34 16.46
N PRO A 398 -22.70 1.76 17.05
CA PRO A 398 -22.74 2.54 18.28
C PRO A 398 -22.26 1.73 19.48
N GLN A 399 -21.71 2.41 20.52
CA GLN A 399 -21.33 1.75 21.77
C GLN A 399 -22.54 1.35 22.60
N SER A 400 -23.63 2.12 22.54
CA SER A 400 -24.92 1.74 23.12
C SER A 400 -26.07 2.37 22.35
N GLY A 401 -27.29 1.86 22.58
CA GLY A 401 -28.44 2.20 21.78
C GLY A 401 -28.51 1.41 20.47
N THR A 402 -29.47 1.75 19.61
CA THR A 402 -29.70 1.05 18.34
C THR A 402 -30.05 2.02 17.22
N VAL A 403 -29.55 1.73 16.01
CA VAL A 403 -29.96 2.39 14.76
C VAL A 403 -30.75 1.39 13.95
N LEU A 404 -31.99 1.73 13.60
CA LEU A 404 -32.87 0.88 12.82
C LEU A 404 -33.12 1.48 11.44
N VAL A 405 -33.12 0.62 10.42
CA VAL A 405 -33.55 0.93 9.06
C VAL A 405 -34.66 -0.05 8.69
N ASP A 406 -35.81 0.48 8.28
CA ASP A 406 -37.01 -0.31 8.03
C ASP A 406 -37.37 -1.26 9.18
N GLY A 407 -37.15 -0.82 10.43
CA GLY A 407 -37.44 -1.58 11.66
C GLY A 407 -36.42 -2.65 12.01
N VAL A 408 -35.35 -2.83 11.21
CA VAL A 408 -34.27 -3.80 11.46
C VAL A 408 -33.06 -3.06 11.99
N ASP A 409 -32.48 -3.57 13.09
CA ASP A 409 -31.24 -3.05 13.65
C ASP A 409 -30.07 -3.22 12.64
N THR A 410 -29.44 -2.12 12.31
CA THR A 410 -28.34 -2.07 11.34
C THR A 410 -27.18 -3.00 11.73
N ALA A 411 -26.92 -3.19 13.03
CA ALA A 411 -25.87 -4.07 13.52
C ALA A 411 -26.14 -5.55 13.19
N THR A 412 -27.41 -5.93 13.00
CA THR A 412 -27.82 -7.31 12.68
C THR A 412 -28.05 -7.56 11.18
N ALA A 413 -28.11 -6.51 10.36
CA ALA A 413 -28.34 -6.60 8.92
C ALA A 413 -27.06 -6.84 8.13
N ASP A 414 -27.17 -7.34 6.88
CA ASP A 414 -26.07 -7.35 5.93
C ASP A 414 -25.72 -5.90 5.52
N PRO A 415 -24.46 -5.43 5.74
CA PRO A 415 -24.08 -4.05 5.37
C PRO A 415 -24.26 -3.74 3.88
N ALA A 416 -24.13 -4.73 2.99
CA ALA A 416 -24.32 -4.53 1.55
C ALA A 416 -25.81 -4.32 1.22
N GLU A 417 -26.69 -5.12 1.82
CA GLU A 417 -28.14 -4.98 1.66
C GLU A 417 -28.65 -3.66 2.26
N LEU A 418 -28.14 -3.29 3.43
CA LEU A 418 -28.45 -2.01 4.08
C LEU A 418 -28.06 -0.82 3.18
N ARG A 419 -26.81 -0.76 2.75
CA ARG A 419 -26.28 0.31 1.88
C ARG A 419 -26.95 0.33 0.51
N ALA A 420 -27.53 -0.79 0.05
CA ALA A 420 -28.32 -0.82 -1.18
C ALA A 420 -29.58 0.03 -1.09
N ARG A 421 -30.10 0.28 0.12
CA ARG A 421 -31.30 1.10 0.38
C ARG A 421 -31.03 2.58 0.63
N ILE A 422 -29.77 2.98 0.54
CA ILE A 422 -29.32 4.33 0.86
C ILE A 422 -28.62 4.92 -0.35
N ALA A 423 -29.01 6.11 -0.76
CA ALA A 423 -28.28 6.98 -1.66
C ALA A 423 -27.66 8.12 -0.84
N ILE A 424 -26.44 8.51 -1.19
CA ILE A 424 -25.75 9.61 -0.53
C ILE A 424 -25.21 10.61 -1.55
N VAL A 425 -25.36 11.90 -1.26
CA VAL A 425 -24.65 12.99 -1.93
C VAL A 425 -23.74 13.64 -0.88
N PRO A 426 -22.44 13.36 -0.90
CA PRO A 426 -21.52 13.88 0.10
C PRO A 426 -21.15 15.34 -0.17
N GLN A 427 -20.62 16.02 0.85
CA GLN A 427 -20.09 17.37 0.75
C GLN A 427 -18.89 17.42 -0.21
N ASP A 428 -17.90 16.58 0.03
CA ASP A 428 -16.71 16.42 -0.83
C ASP A 428 -16.95 15.31 -1.85
N VAL A 429 -17.22 15.70 -3.09
CA VAL A 429 -17.48 14.75 -4.16
C VAL A 429 -16.19 14.17 -4.72
N THR A 430 -16.02 12.86 -4.55
CA THR A 430 -14.96 12.11 -5.20
C THR A 430 -15.34 11.75 -6.63
N VAL A 431 -14.51 12.15 -7.60
CA VAL A 431 -14.59 11.72 -8.99
C VAL A 431 -13.39 10.82 -9.27
N PHE A 432 -13.67 9.60 -9.72
CA PHE A 432 -12.63 8.61 -10.02
C PHE A 432 -11.96 8.92 -11.37
N ALA A 433 -10.69 8.55 -11.51
CA ALA A 433 -9.96 8.59 -12.78
C ALA A 433 -10.51 7.51 -13.75
N ALA A 434 -11.68 7.80 -14.33
CA ALA A 434 -12.45 6.94 -15.21
C ALA A 434 -13.31 7.80 -16.15
N THR A 435 -14.11 7.20 -17.03
CA THR A 435 -15.01 7.97 -17.90
C THR A 435 -16.13 8.67 -17.09
N ALA A 436 -16.75 9.70 -17.67
CA ALA A 436 -17.92 10.33 -17.05
C ALA A 436 -19.07 9.31 -16.89
N SER A 437 -19.23 8.41 -17.85
CA SER A 437 -20.18 7.29 -17.82
C SER A 437 -19.90 6.36 -16.63
N ASP A 438 -18.65 5.90 -16.45
CA ASP A 438 -18.27 5.02 -15.33
C ASP A 438 -18.50 5.71 -13.98
N ASN A 439 -18.20 7.00 -13.91
CA ASN A 439 -18.40 7.79 -12.70
C ASN A 439 -19.88 7.85 -12.28
N ILE A 440 -20.80 7.98 -13.21
CA ILE A 440 -22.24 7.94 -12.92
C ILE A 440 -22.67 6.49 -12.66
N GLY A 441 -22.21 5.54 -13.49
CA GLY A 441 -22.49 4.10 -13.38
C GLY A 441 -22.07 3.48 -12.04
N PHE A 442 -21.13 4.12 -11.32
CA PHE A 442 -20.75 3.72 -9.96
C PHE A 442 -21.93 3.70 -8.98
N GLY A 443 -23.00 4.49 -9.22
CA GLY A 443 -24.23 4.46 -8.43
C GLY A 443 -24.96 3.12 -8.49
N ARG A 444 -24.97 2.46 -9.66
CA ARG A 444 -25.56 1.13 -9.87
C ARG A 444 -24.76 0.36 -10.92
N PRO A 445 -23.83 -0.53 -10.48
CA PRO A 445 -23.08 -1.36 -11.39
C PRO A 445 -23.98 -2.19 -12.31
N GLY A 446 -23.66 -2.22 -13.60
CA GLY A 446 -24.44 -2.91 -14.62
C GLY A 446 -25.64 -2.12 -15.18
N ALA A 447 -25.79 -0.85 -14.84
CA ALA A 447 -26.77 0.04 -15.47
C ALA A 447 -26.46 0.21 -16.97
N SER A 448 -27.50 0.26 -17.79
CA SER A 448 -27.37 0.51 -19.23
C SER A 448 -26.98 1.97 -19.51
N VAL A 449 -26.38 2.23 -20.67
CA VAL A 449 -26.02 3.58 -21.12
C VAL A 449 -27.23 4.51 -21.08
N GLY A 450 -28.41 4.03 -21.51
CA GLY A 450 -29.65 4.81 -21.49
C GLY A 450 -30.07 5.23 -20.07
N GLU A 451 -29.91 4.36 -19.06
CA GLU A 451 -30.20 4.67 -17.66
C GLU A 451 -29.19 5.68 -17.10
N ILE A 452 -27.91 5.56 -17.47
CA ILE A 452 -26.86 6.50 -17.07
C ILE A 452 -27.15 7.89 -17.66
N GLU A 453 -27.49 7.97 -18.96
CA GLU A 453 -27.85 9.23 -19.61
C GLU A 453 -29.15 9.84 -19.02
N ALA A 454 -30.13 9.01 -18.68
CA ALA A 454 -31.37 9.48 -18.03
C ALA A 454 -31.04 10.10 -16.65
N ALA A 455 -30.26 9.41 -15.84
CA ALA A 455 -29.84 9.95 -14.54
C ALA A 455 -29.02 11.24 -14.68
N ALA A 456 -28.16 11.33 -15.71
CA ALA A 456 -27.41 12.54 -16.01
C ALA A 456 -28.33 13.72 -16.41
N ARG A 457 -29.38 13.48 -17.22
CA ARG A 457 -30.37 14.49 -17.58
C ARG A 457 -31.15 15.00 -16.36
N ASP A 458 -31.59 14.09 -15.50
CA ASP A 458 -32.29 14.43 -14.27
C ASP A 458 -31.45 15.21 -13.27
N ALA A 459 -30.12 14.98 -13.30
CA ALA A 459 -29.14 15.71 -12.51
C ALA A 459 -28.60 16.99 -13.18
N PHE A 460 -29.14 17.38 -14.34
CA PHE A 460 -28.63 18.50 -15.17
C PHE A 460 -27.12 18.35 -15.50
N ALA A 461 -26.63 17.13 -15.60
CA ALA A 461 -25.25 16.81 -15.94
C ALA A 461 -25.05 16.57 -17.45
N ASP A 462 -26.07 16.11 -18.17
CA ASP A 462 -26.01 15.70 -19.57
C ASP A 462 -25.45 16.81 -20.48
N GLU A 463 -25.90 18.08 -20.28
CA GLU A 463 -25.49 19.19 -21.13
C GLU A 463 -23.99 19.46 -21.08
N PHE A 464 -23.39 19.50 -19.91
CA PHE A 464 -21.96 19.75 -19.81
C PHE A 464 -21.14 18.51 -20.19
N ILE A 465 -21.63 17.29 -19.91
CA ILE A 465 -20.95 16.05 -20.30
C ILE A 465 -20.84 15.96 -21.82
N ARG A 466 -21.92 16.25 -22.56
CA ARG A 466 -21.89 16.25 -24.03
C ARG A 466 -20.98 17.33 -24.64
N LYS A 467 -20.61 18.36 -23.87
CA LYS A 467 -19.65 19.40 -24.29
C LYS A 467 -18.20 18.98 -24.05
N LEU A 468 -17.95 17.89 -23.32
CA LEU A 468 -16.60 17.34 -23.14
C LEU A 468 -16.10 16.71 -24.47
N PRO A 469 -14.78 16.61 -24.67
CA PRO A 469 -14.20 16.17 -25.95
C PRO A 469 -14.81 14.85 -26.50
N ASP A 470 -14.98 13.84 -25.65
CA ASP A 470 -15.53 12.53 -25.99
C ASP A 470 -16.88 12.28 -25.32
N GLY A 471 -17.60 13.35 -24.90
CA GLY A 471 -18.88 13.25 -24.22
C GLY A 471 -18.80 12.35 -22.97
N TYR A 472 -19.68 11.35 -22.88
CA TYR A 472 -19.74 10.40 -21.76
C TYR A 472 -18.48 9.51 -21.62
N GLU A 473 -17.73 9.30 -22.70
CA GLU A 473 -16.49 8.50 -22.69
C GLU A 473 -15.25 9.34 -22.33
N THR A 474 -15.43 10.64 -22.09
CA THR A 474 -14.33 11.50 -21.64
C THR A 474 -13.78 11.03 -20.31
N GLN A 475 -12.47 10.79 -20.26
CA GLN A 475 -11.75 10.51 -19.01
C GLN A 475 -11.76 11.77 -18.15
N VAL A 476 -12.37 11.70 -16.98
CA VAL A 476 -12.31 12.77 -15.98
C VAL A 476 -11.12 12.52 -15.07
N GLY A 477 -10.31 13.57 -14.84
CA GLY A 477 -9.04 13.45 -14.12
C GLY A 477 -9.19 12.97 -12.69
N GLU A 478 -8.06 12.57 -12.10
CA GLU A 478 -7.98 12.19 -10.69
C GLU A 478 -8.58 13.31 -9.82
N ARG A 479 -9.50 12.95 -8.89
CA ARG A 479 -10.28 13.89 -8.07
C ARG A 479 -11.14 14.89 -8.86
N GLY A 480 -11.38 14.63 -10.15
CA GLY A 480 -12.17 15.52 -11.00
C GLY A 480 -11.53 16.88 -11.23
N VAL A 481 -10.22 16.95 -11.33
CA VAL A 481 -9.47 18.23 -11.52
C VAL A 481 -9.91 19.00 -12.76
N THR A 482 -10.41 18.31 -13.78
CA THR A 482 -10.92 18.88 -15.03
C THR A 482 -12.35 19.39 -14.92
N LEU A 483 -13.06 19.12 -13.82
CA LEU A 483 -14.45 19.49 -13.60
C LEU A 483 -14.59 20.62 -12.57
N SER A 484 -15.54 21.54 -12.77
CA SER A 484 -15.89 22.53 -11.76
C SER A 484 -16.57 21.89 -10.53
N GLY A 485 -16.65 22.61 -9.42
CA GLY A 485 -17.35 22.16 -8.21
C GLY A 485 -18.79 21.72 -8.50
N GLY A 486 -19.54 22.56 -9.25
CA GLY A 486 -20.92 22.28 -9.63
C GLY A 486 -21.06 21.10 -10.60
N GLN A 487 -20.09 20.88 -11.50
CA GLN A 487 -20.07 19.70 -12.37
C GLN A 487 -19.85 18.42 -11.58
N ARG A 488 -18.88 18.43 -10.63
CA ARG A 488 -18.67 17.28 -9.73
C ARG A 488 -19.92 16.96 -8.92
N GLN A 489 -20.57 17.99 -8.37
CA GLN A 489 -21.79 17.82 -7.58
C GLN A 489 -22.91 17.19 -8.40
N ARG A 490 -23.13 17.65 -9.65
CA ARG A 490 -24.13 17.08 -10.55
C ARG A 490 -23.84 15.61 -10.91
N ILE A 491 -22.58 15.21 -11.02
CA ILE A 491 -22.21 13.79 -11.16
C ILE A 491 -22.59 13.00 -9.89
N ALA A 492 -22.36 13.53 -8.69
CA ALA A 492 -22.74 12.87 -7.46
C ALA A 492 -24.28 12.72 -7.33
N ILE A 493 -25.02 13.74 -7.76
CA ILE A 493 -26.49 13.68 -7.81
C ILE A 493 -26.95 12.63 -8.83
N ALA A 494 -26.33 12.57 -10.03
CA ALA A 494 -26.62 11.55 -11.03
C ALA A 494 -26.37 10.13 -10.49
N ARG A 495 -25.28 9.91 -9.73
CA ARG A 495 -25.04 8.64 -9.01
C ARG A 495 -26.19 8.29 -8.05
N ALA A 496 -26.65 9.27 -7.28
CA ALA A 496 -27.74 9.07 -6.31
C ALA A 496 -29.08 8.81 -7.00
N ILE A 497 -29.37 9.48 -8.12
CA ILE A 497 -30.56 9.22 -8.96
C ILE A 497 -30.50 7.80 -9.52
N LEU A 498 -29.37 7.42 -10.12
CA LEU A 498 -29.17 6.09 -10.71
C LEU A 498 -29.26 4.98 -9.66
N ARG A 499 -28.84 5.25 -8.41
CA ARG A 499 -28.95 4.33 -7.27
C ARG A 499 -30.41 3.99 -6.97
N ASP A 500 -31.30 4.95 -7.09
CA ASP A 500 -32.77 4.84 -6.87
C ASP A 500 -33.13 4.20 -5.52
N ALA A 501 -32.56 4.71 -4.44
CA ALA A 501 -32.75 4.18 -3.09
C ALA A 501 -33.87 4.94 -2.34
N PRO A 502 -34.65 4.28 -1.43
CA PRO A 502 -35.73 4.88 -0.67
C PRO A 502 -35.25 5.88 0.40
N ILE A 503 -34.01 5.77 0.86
CA ILE A 503 -33.39 6.68 1.84
C ILE A 503 -32.34 7.51 1.13
N LEU A 504 -32.39 8.83 1.31
CA LEU A 504 -31.44 9.78 0.76
C LEU A 504 -30.76 10.56 1.87
N LEU A 505 -29.43 10.55 1.85
CA LEU A 505 -28.57 11.33 2.74
C LEU A 505 -27.91 12.45 1.93
N LEU A 506 -28.11 13.70 2.34
CA LEU A 506 -27.53 14.88 1.69
C LEU A 506 -26.64 15.64 2.67
N ASP A 507 -25.36 15.76 2.36
CA ASP A 507 -24.38 16.53 3.15
C ASP A 507 -24.01 17.79 2.38
N GLU A 508 -24.49 18.95 2.80
CA GLU A 508 -24.16 20.31 2.30
C GLU A 508 -23.83 20.42 0.79
N ALA A 509 -24.76 20.00 -0.05
CA ALA A 509 -24.53 19.82 -1.49
C ALA A 509 -24.27 21.11 -2.31
N THR A 510 -24.20 22.32 -1.71
CA THR A 510 -24.19 23.59 -2.46
C THR A 510 -23.16 24.62 -1.99
N SER A 511 -22.27 24.32 -1.04
CA SER A 511 -21.23 25.25 -0.62
C SER A 511 -20.18 25.47 -1.73
N ALA A 512 -19.89 26.71 -2.05
CA ALA A 512 -18.86 27.15 -3.02
C ALA A 512 -19.20 26.94 -4.52
N LEU A 513 -20.47 27.10 -4.93
CA LEU A 513 -20.88 27.08 -6.34
C LEU A 513 -21.16 28.51 -6.87
N ASP A 514 -20.96 28.69 -8.18
CA ASP A 514 -21.46 29.86 -8.90
C ASP A 514 -23.00 29.82 -9.01
N ALA A 515 -23.64 30.97 -9.17
CA ALA A 515 -25.11 31.12 -9.12
C ALA A 515 -25.85 30.24 -10.13
N GLU A 516 -25.31 30.04 -11.34
CA GLU A 516 -25.92 29.20 -12.37
C GLU A 516 -25.84 27.72 -12.01
N SER A 517 -24.67 27.25 -11.59
CA SER A 517 -24.46 25.88 -11.11
C SER A 517 -25.29 25.60 -9.85
N GLU A 518 -25.44 26.57 -8.96
CA GLU A 518 -26.25 26.44 -7.74
C GLU A 518 -27.73 26.20 -8.07
N SER A 519 -28.31 26.98 -9.01
CA SER A 519 -29.70 26.79 -9.43
C SER A 519 -29.95 25.42 -10.04
N ALA A 520 -29.02 24.94 -10.90
CA ALA A 520 -29.14 23.63 -11.51
C ALA A 520 -29.02 22.50 -10.45
N VAL A 521 -28.06 22.59 -9.52
CA VAL A 521 -27.88 21.63 -8.42
C VAL A 521 -29.09 21.62 -7.50
N GLN A 522 -29.67 22.79 -7.15
CA GLN A 522 -30.83 22.88 -6.31
C GLN A 522 -32.05 22.20 -6.96
N THR A 523 -32.28 22.44 -8.25
CA THR A 523 -33.40 21.82 -9.00
C THR A 523 -33.20 20.29 -9.09
N ALA A 524 -31.98 19.82 -9.30
CA ALA A 524 -31.65 18.40 -9.32
C ALA A 524 -31.90 17.73 -7.96
N LEU A 525 -31.49 18.39 -6.86
CA LEU A 525 -31.74 17.90 -5.50
C LEU A 525 -33.23 17.81 -5.19
N GLU A 526 -34.04 18.81 -5.60
CA GLU A 526 -35.49 18.78 -5.41
C GLU A 526 -36.15 17.59 -6.10
N ARG A 527 -35.75 17.29 -7.33
CA ARG A 527 -36.19 16.07 -8.04
C ARG A 527 -35.74 14.79 -7.32
N LEU A 528 -34.49 14.74 -6.89
CA LEU A 528 -33.95 13.59 -6.20
C LEU A 528 -34.67 13.30 -4.87
N MET A 529 -35.13 14.32 -4.14
CA MET A 529 -35.84 14.19 -2.86
C MET A 529 -37.28 13.70 -3.00
N GLN A 530 -37.88 13.77 -4.18
CA GLN A 530 -39.30 13.40 -4.36
C GLN A 530 -39.54 11.91 -4.06
N GLY A 531 -40.52 11.65 -3.18
CA GLY A 531 -40.93 10.29 -2.83
C GLY A 531 -39.95 9.51 -1.98
N ARG A 532 -38.86 10.12 -1.48
CA ARG A 532 -37.80 9.48 -0.68
C ARG A 532 -37.73 10.07 0.71
N THR A 533 -37.43 9.23 1.68
CA THR A 533 -37.07 9.69 3.02
C THR A 533 -35.71 10.39 2.94
N THR A 534 -35.69 11.67 3.27
CA THR A 534 -34.50 12.49 3.09
C THR A 534 -34.00 13.00 4.44
N ILE A 535 -32.75 12.77 4.76
CA ILE A 535 -32.06 13.41 5.89
C ILE A 535 -30.99 14.31 5.29
N VAL A 536 -31.12 15.63 5.54
CA VAL A 536 -30.19 16.62 4.99
C VAL A 536 -29.42 17.32 6.10
N ILE A 537 -28.11 17.31 6.07
CA ILE A 537 -27.28 18.20 6.90
C ILE A 537 -27.27 19.55 6.18
N ALA A 538 -27.97 20.53 6.76
CA ALA A 538 -28.20 21.78 6.10
C ALA A 538 -27.37 22.91 6.69
N HIS A 539 -26.66 23.59 5.80
CA HIS A 539 -25.93 24.83 6.07
C HIS A 539 -26.55 26.05 5.36
N ARG A 540 -27.62 25.82 4.57
CA ARG A 540 -28.33 26.89 3.87
C ARG A 540 -29.81 26.91 4.29
N LEU A 541 -30.28 28.09 4.59
CA LEU A 541 -31.66 28.31 5.03
C LEU A 541 -32.68 27.82 4.01
N ALA A 542 -32.46 28.01 2.70
CA ALA A 542 -33.38 27.57 1.64
C ALA A 542 -33.65 26.05 1.68
N THR A 543 -32.68 25.24 2.10
CA THR A 543 -32.86 23.79 2.28
C THR A 543 -33.66 23.48 3.54
N VAL A 544 -33.40 24.22 4.61
CA VAL A 544 -34.09 24.05 5.91
C VAL A 544 -35.58 24.40 5.83
N LEU A 545 -35.90 25.47 5.11
CA LEU A 545 -37.30 25.95 4.95
C LEU A 545 -38.22 24.92 4.24
N LYS A 546 -37.64 24.00 3.45
CA LYS A 546 -38.39 22.97 2.71
C LYS A 546 -38.50 21.64 3.47
N ALA A 547 -37.92 21.55 4.66
CA ALA A 547 -37.97 20.35 5.49
C ALA A 547 -39.30 20.25 6.23
N ASP A 548 -39.83 19.03 6.32
CA ASP A 548 -41.04 18.76 7.12
C ASP A 548 -40.78 18.91 8.62
N ARG A 549 -39.51 18.61 9.01
CA ARG A 549 -39.07 18.72 10.40
C ARG A 549 -37.56 19.06 10.45
N ILE A 550 -37.21 19.87 11.42
CA ILE A 550 -35.86 20.30 11.71
C ILE A 550 -35.43 19.69 13.04
N LEU A 551 -34.25 19.08 13.07
CA LEU A 551 -33.55 18.62 14.27
C LEU A 551 -32.35 19.55 14.55
N VAL A 552 -32.37 20.21 15.67
CA VAL A 552 -31.27 21.10 16.09
C VAL A 552 -30.35 20.35 17.01
N MET A 553 -29.12 20.19 16.60
CA MET A 553 -28.10 19.48 17.37
C MET A 553 -27.11 20.42 18.03
N ASP A 554 -26.77 20.11 19.28
CA ASP A 554 -25.68 20.72 20.01
C ASP A 554 -25.04 19.69 20.95
N GLY A 555 -23.69 19.63 20.98
CA GLY A 555 -22.95 18.71 21.86
C GLY A 555 -23.38 17.25 21.74
N GLY A 556 -23.69 16.75 20.52
CA GLY A 556 -24.08 15.37 20.28
C GLY A 556 -25.52 15.01 20.71
N ARG A 557 -26.38 16.00 21.00
CA ARG A 557 -27.78 15.83 21.40
C ARG A 557 -28.71 16.62 20.50
N ILE A 558 -29.97 16.20 20.39
CA ILE A 558 -31.02 17.03 19.84
C ILE A 558 -31.56 17.93 20.96
N VAL A 559 -31.35 19.24 20.79
CA VAL A 559 -31.76 20.24 21.79
C VAL A 559 -33.11 20.89 21.45
N GLU A 560 -33.43 20.96 20.15
CA GLU A 560 -34.71 21.49 19.66
C GLU A 560 -35.19 20.66 18.46
N GLN A 561 -36.51 20.54 18.29
CA GLN A 561 -37.10 19.94 17.10
C GLN A 561 -38.45 20.59 16.78
N GLY A 562 -38.71 20.80 15.49
CA GLY A 562 -39.95 21.43 15.06
C GLY A 562 -39.93 21.83 13.57
N THR A 563 -40.82 22.70 13.19
CA THR A 563 -40.83 23.40 11.88
C THR A 563 -40.06 24.71 11.98
N HIS A 564 -39.70 25.32 10.87
CA HIS A 564 -39.05 26.62 10.84
C HIS A 564 -39.77 27.65 11.70
N ASP A 565 -41.10 27.85 11.46
CA ASP A 565 -41.87 28.85 12.16
C ASP A 565 -41.95 28.59 13.67
N SER A 566 -42.13 27.33 14.07
CA SER A 566 -42.19 26.97 15.50
C SER A 566 -40.87 27.20 16.22
N LEU A 567 -39.72 26.89 15.58
CA LEU A 567 -38.41 27.04 16.19
C LEU A 567 -37.92 28.50 16.22
N VAL A 568 -38.29 29.31 15.21
CA VAL A 568 -38.03 30.76 15.25
C VAL A 568 -38.84 31.42 16.38
N ALA A 569 -40.13 31.04 16.54
CA ALA A 569 -40.96 31.57 17.62
C ALA A 569 -40.48 31.20 19.03
N GLN A 570 -39.76 30.07 19.20
CA GLN A 570 -39.15 29.65 20.46
C GLN A 570 -37.94 30.52 20.87
N GLY A 571 -37.29 31.23 19.94
CA GLY A 571 -36.13 32.10 20.24
C GLY A 571 -34.90 31.35 20.70
N GLY A 572 -34.80 30.04 20.45
CA GLY A 572 -33.71 29.18 20.91
C GLY A 572 -32.44 29.20 20.04
N LEU A 573 -31.70 28.09 20.06
CA LEU A 573 -30.46 27.94 19.25
C LEU A 573 -30.76 28.06 17.76
N TYR A 574 -31.85 27.46 17.28
CA TYR A 574 -32.26 27.54 15.90
C TYR A 574 -32.50 28.98 15.44
N ALA A 575 -33.27 29.75 16.22
CA ALA A 575 -33.58 31.12 15.87
C ALA A 575 -32.29 31.97 15.71
N ARG A 576 -31.31 31.80 16.60
CA ARG A 576 -29.99 32.45 16.51
C ARG A 576 -29.23 32.03 15.26
N LEU A 577 -29.22 30.74 14.92
CA LEU A 577 -28.54 30.24 13.70
C LEU A 577 -29.21 30.78 12.44
N ALA A 578 -30.54 30.80 12.42
CA ALA A 578 -31.32 31.34 11.32
C ALA A 578 -31.10 32.86 11.14
N GLU A 579 -31.06 33.61 12.25
CA GLU A 579 -30.80 35.05 12.23
C GLU A 579 -29.43 35.39 11.62
N LEU A 580 -28.38 34.66 12.01
CA LEU A 580 -27.05 34.83 11.46
C LEU A 580 -27.01 34.58 9.94
N GLN A 581 -27.71 33.56 9.44
CA GLN A 581 -27.81 33.27 8.01
C GLN A 581 -28.69 34.31 7.26
N PHE A 582 -29.67 34.91 7.89
CA PHE A 582 -30.45 36.02 7.31
C PHE A 582 -29.67 37.35 7.26
N ALA A 583 -28.80 37.61 8.23
CA ALA A 583 -27.97 38.81 8.22
C ALA A 583 -27.01 38.81 7.02
N ASP A 584 -26.39 37.66 6.69
CA ASP A 584 -25.55 37.49 5.50
C ASP A 584 -26.34 37.66 4.19
N GLY A 585 -27.59 37.23 4.14
CA GLY A 585 -28.47 37.40 2.96
C GLY A 585 -28.97 38.83 2.71
N LYS A 586 -29.04 39.66 3.74
CA LYS A 586 -29.45 41.09 3.60
C LYS A 586 -28.35 41.98 3.03
N VAL A 587 -27.09 41.59 3.05
CA VAL A 587 -25.98 42.37 2.47
C VAL A 587 -25.97 42.32 0.96
N THR A 588 -26.61 41.36 0.30
CA THR A 588 -26.71 41.27 -1.17
C THR A 588 -28.00 41.84 -1.78
N GLY A 589 -28.93 42.28 -0.95
CA GLY A 589 -30.20 42.89 -1.39
C GLY A 589 -30.22 44.40 -1.30
N PHE A 590 -29.31 45.12 -2.03
CA PHE A 590 -29.46 46.55 -2.19
C PHE A 590 -30.70 46.90 -3.04
N SER A 591 -31.72 47.34 -2.33
CA SER A 591 -32.76 48.26 -2.73
C SER A 591 -32.43 49.05 -3.98
N ARG A 592 -33.14 48.81 -5.07
CA ARG A 592 -33.51 49.80 -6.08
C ARG A 592 -34.99 50.11 -5.89
N ALA A 593 -35.28 51.06 -5.03
CA ALA A 593 -36.52 51.80 -5.06
C ALA A 593 -36.26 53.20 -4.50
N ALA A 594 -36.67 54.22 -5.29
CA ALA A 594 -36.70 55.66 -5.07
C ALA A 594 -35.38 56.43 -5.34
N GLU A 595 -35.20 56.98 -6.51
CA GLU A 595 -35.72 58.23 -7.10
C GLU A 595 -35.33 58.30 -8.60
#